data_77f364a20148f8e0ef449ae12a4bd663
#
_entry.id   77f364a20148f8e0ef449ae12a4bd663
#
_cell.length_a   1.000
_cell.length_b   1.000
_cell.length_c   1.000
_cell.angle_alpha   90.00
_cell.angle_beta   90.00
_cell.angle_gamma   90.00
#
_symmetry.space_group_name_H-M   'P 1'
#
loop_
_entity.id
_entity.type
_entity.pdbx_description
1 polymer ?
#
loop_
_entity_poly.entity_id
_entity_poly.type
_entity_poly.pdbx_seq_one_letter_code
_entity_poly.pdbx_strand_id
1 'polypeptide(L)'
;MFGDDPRSRCDRHATRITATPAPFPAFQCGRVAGGANGVPGLPSPPVAEGVVIRPERDADHPVIAEVVRAAFVGHADEVASFVQRIRASEQFIPELALVAEDSSGVIAHVMLSWVGVAGGSRTRILNLTPMSVRPDRQRIGVGARLIGDALGRAEEAGEPAVMVEGIPAYYPRFGFEQASPLGFISPHPKIPDDAFMVKRLLGYTPDLAGRIVYPAAFDALGY
;
A
#
# COMPACT_ATOMS: atom_id res chain seq x y z
N MET A 1 55.62 -51.17 -10.12
CA MET A 1 55.95 -51.05 -8.69
C MET A 1 55.46 -49.68 -8.25
N PHE A 2 54.47 -49.62 -7.38
CA PHE A 2 53.89 -48.48 -6.65
C PHE A 2 53.44 -47.30 -7.56
N GLY A 3 52.25 -46.91 -7.80
CA GLY A 3 51.06 -46.91 -6.92
C GLY A 3 50.90 -45.52 -6.34
N ASP A 4 50.35 -44.53 -7.14
CA ASP A 4 49.91 -43.25 -6.58
C ASP A 4 48.41 -43.10 -6.76
N ASP A 5 47.76 -43.01 -5.62
CA ASP A 5 46.29 -42.86 -5.46
C ASP A 5 45.94 -41.36 -5.52
N PRO A 6 45.11 -40.90 -6.47
CA PRO A 6 44.63 -39.52 -6.47
C PRO A 6 43.27 -39.45 -5.75
N ARG A 7 43.23 -39.65 -4.45
CA ARG A 7 42.08 -39.24 -3.62
C ARG A 7 42.34 -37.91 -2.95
N SER A 8 41.33 -37.12 -3.01
CA SER A 8 41.08 -35.90 -2.23
C SER A 8 41.53 -34.56 -2.80
N ARG A 9 40.67 -33.96 -3.61
CA ARG A 9 40.36 -32.56 -3.48
C ARG A 9 38.87 -32.36 -3.80
N CYS A 10 38.08 -32.42 -2.74
CA CYS A 10 36.70 -31.98 -2.74
C CYS A 10 36.73 -30.43 -2.59
N ASP A 11 36.79 -29.72 -3.70
CA ASP A 11 36.61 -28.30 -3.74
C ASP A 11 35.13 -27.98 -3.43
N ARG A 12 34.88 -27.60 -2.18
CA ARG A 12 33.62 -27.06 -1.75
C ARG A 12 33.49 -25.64 -2.32
N HIS A 13 32.98 -25.54 -3.54
CA HIS A 13 32.38 -24.31 -4.00
C HIS A 13 31.04 -24.17 -3.24
N ALA A 14 31.14 -23.47 -2.13
CA ALA A 14 29.95 -22.94 -1.46
C ALA A 14 29.34 -21.89 -2.40
N THR A 15 28.39 -22.32 -3.20
CA THR A 15 27.47 -21.41 -3.90
C THR A 15 26.76 -20.60 -2.83
N ARG A 16 27.17 -19.35 -2.63
CA ARG A 16 26.38 -18.37 -1.90
C ARG A 16 25.05 -18.25 -2.64
N ILE A 17 24.04 -18.93 -2.14
CA ILE A 17 22.67 -18.63 -2.45
C ILE A 17 22.42 -17.25 -1.83
N THR A 18 22.54 -16.20 -2.66
CA THR A 18 22.02 -14.89 -2.31
C THR A 18 20.51 -15.08 -2.22
N ALA A 19 20.02 -15.17 -0.99
CA ALA A 19 18.60 -15.14 -0.72
C ALA A 19 18.07 -13.81 -1.29
N THR A 20 17.37 -13.89 -2.42
CA THR A 20 16.56 -12.79 -2.92
C THR A 20 15.59 -12.43 -1.79
N PRO A 21 15.52 -11.18 -1.32
CA PRO A 21 14.54 -10.80 -0.32
C PRO A 21 13.17 -11.21 -0.84
N ALA A 22 12.39 -11.85 0.01
CA ALA A 22 11.02 -12.18 -0.30
C ALA A 22 10.28 -10.89 -0.71
N PRO A 23 9.38 -10.95 -1.73
CA PRO A 23 8.55 -9.80 -2.06
C PRO A 23 7.82 -9.37 -0.80
N PHE A 24 7.56 -8.07 -0.66
CA PHE A 24 6.78 -7.52 0.43
C PHE A 24 5.59 -8.45 0.68
N PRO A 25 5.45 -9.03 1.89
CA PRO A 25 4.23 -9.75 2.21
C PRO A 25 3.11 -8.73 2.05
N ALA A 26 2.09 -9.06 1.26
CA ALA A 26 0.87 -8.28 1.12
C ALA A 26 0.55 -7.70 2.49
N PHE A 27 0.58 -6.39 2.62
CA PHE A 27 0.64 -5.62 3.87
C PHE A 27 -0.18 -6.27 4.98
N GLN A 28 0.46 -7.07 5.84
CA GLN A 28 -0.20 -7.70 6.96
C GLN A 28 -0.37 -6.67 8.09
N CYS A 29 -1.39 -5.88 7.98
CA CYS A 29 -2.00 -5.31 9.17
C CYS A 29 -2.55 -6.47 10.00
N GLY A 30 -1.97 -6.74 11.18
CA GLY A 30 -2.15 -7.85 12.09
C GLY A 30 -3.26 -8.86 11.78
N ARG A 31 -2.96 -10.17 11.91
CA ARG A 31 -3.86 -11.30 11.66
C ARG A 31 -5.33 -10.96 11.97
N VAL A 32 -6.13 -10.87 10.94
CA VAL A 32 -7.58 -10.86 11.07
C VAL A 32 -7.99 -12.30 11.33
N ALA A 33 -8.30 -12.64 12.57
CA ALA A 33 -8.99 -13.89 12.89
C ALA A 33 -10.31 -13.92 12.11
N GLY A 34 -10.52 -15.01 11.34
CA GLY A 34 -11.62 -15.14 10.41
C GLY A 34 -12.98 -14.92 11.04
N GLY A 35 -13.79 -14.11 10.37
CA GLY A 35 -15.23 -13.98 10.53
C GLY A 35 -15.79 -13.75 9.13
N ALA A 36 -16.21 -14.83 8.49
CA ALA A 36 -16.96 -14.78 7.24
C ALA A 36 -18.31 -14.14 7.51
N ASN A 37 -18.67 -13.15 6.71
CA ASN A 37 -19.99 -12.79 6.16
C ASN A 37 -20.06 -11.27 6.00
N GLY A 38 -19.60 -10.78 4.84
CA GLY A 38 -19.83 -9.41 4.40
C GLY A 38 -21.28 -9.27 3.91
N VAL A 39 -22.14 -8.63 4.68
CA VAL A 39 -23.44 -8.15 4.21
C VAL A 39 -23.20 -6.77 3.58
N PRO A 40 -23.66 -6.51 2.32
CA PRO A 40 -23.57 -5.18 1.72
C PRO A 40 -24.46 -4.21 2.52
N GLY A 41 -23.88 -3.08 2.95
CA GLY A 41 -24.66 -1.99 3.55
C GLY A 41 -24.53 -1.80 5.06
N LEU A 42 -23.57 -2.42 5.74
CA LEU A 42 -23.31 -2.05 7.14
C LEU A 42 -22.63 -0.67 7.22
N PRO A 43 -23.18 0.26 8.01
CA PRO A 43 -22.50 1.53 8.29
C PRO A 43 -21.13 1.24 8.92
N SER A 44 -20.13 2.03 8.53
CA SER A 44 -18.80 1.98 9.17
C SER A 44 -18.98 2.04 10.69
N PRO A 45 -18.23 1.23 11.46
CA PRO A 45 -18.34 1.28 12.93
C PRO A 45 -18.14 2.73 13.39
N PRO A 46 -18.87 3.17 14.42
CA PRO A 46 -18.72 4.52 14.95
C PRO A 46 -17.25 4.73 15.33
N VAL A 47 -16.64 5.73 14.73
CA VAL A 47 -15.28 6.14 15.09
C VAL A 47 -15.36 6.75 16.47
N ALA A 48 -14.37 6.48 17.32
CA ALA A 48 -14.27 7.10 18.63
C ALA A 48 -14.47 8.62 18.53
N GLU A 49 -15.29 9.18 19.40
CA GLU A 49 -15.56 10.62 19.45
C GLU A 49 -14.23 11.38 19.54
N GLY A 50 -14.13 12.53 18.82
CA GLY A 50 -12.96 13.40 18.88
C GLY A 50 -11.86 13.11 17.85
N VAL A 51 -12.04 12.17 16.91
CA VAL A 51 -11.06 11.98 15.81
C VAL A 51 -11.34 12.97 14.68
N VAL A 52 -10.33 13.77 14.33
CA VAL A 52 -10.33 14.71 13.20
C VAL A 52 -9.46 14.18 12.08
N ILE A 53 -9.95 14.26 10.82
CA ILE A 53 -9.15 13.95 9.63
C ILE A 53 -8.84 15.25 8.90
N ARG A 54 -7.58 15.43 8.54
CA ARG A 54 -7.08 16.59 7.83
C ARG A 54 -5.88 16.24 6.94
N PRO A 55 -5.52 17.09 5.97
CA PRO A 55 -4.23 16.98 5.28
C PRO A 55 -3.07 17.01 6.28
N GLU A 56 -2.00 16.27 5.97
CA GLU A 56 -0.77 16.34 6.75
C GLU A 56 -0.10 17.72 6.62
N ARG A 57 0.73 18.05 7.59
CA ARG A 57 1.56 19.26 7.64
C ARG A 57 3.02 18.84 7.81
N ASP A 58 3.95 19.69 7.44
CA ASP A 58 5.39 19.42 7.63
C ASP A 58 5.74 19.05 9.08
N ALA A 59 5.09 19.70 10.04
CA ALA A 59 5.27 19.41 11.46
C ALA A 59 4.81 18.00 11.88
N ASP A 60 3.94 17.35 11.09
CA ASP A 60 3.46 15.99 11.37
C ASP A 60 4.46 14.91 10.90
N HIS A 61 5.39 15.22 9.99
CA HIS A 61 6.26 14.23 9.36
C HIS A 61 7.01 13.33 10.36
N PRO A 62 7.58 13.84 11.46
CA PRO A 62 8.24 12.99 12.46
C PRO A 62 7.28 11.98 13.10
N VAL A 63 6.10 12.43 13.55
CA VAL A 63 5.11 11.55 14.20
C VAL A 63 4.47 10.59 13.20
N ILE A 64 4.25 10.99 11.95
CA ILE A 64 3.80 10.08 10.89
C ILE A 64 4.82 8.94 10.71
N ALA A 65 6.11 9.24 10.68
CA ALA A 65 7.15 8.22 10.56
C ALA A 65 7.10 7.21 11.73
N GLU A 66 6.80 7.66 12.94
CA GLU A 66 6.61 6.78 14.12
C GLU A 66 5.35 5.90 13.97
N VAL A 67 4.21 6.49 13.54
CA VAL A 67 2.97 5.76 13.29
C VAL A 67 3.17 4.69 12.22
N VAL A 68 3.87 5.04 11.12
CA VAL A 68 4.20 4.10 10.04
C VAL A 68 5.08 2.96 10.57
N ARG A 69 6.15 3.26 11.29
CA ARG A 69 7.03 2.24 11.86
C ARG A 69 6.29 1.30 12.81
N ALA A 70 5.43 1.85 13.66
CA ALA A 70 4.64 1.06 14.60
C ALA A 70 3.61 0.14 13.90
N ALA A 71 3.09 0.54 12.75
CA ALA A 71 2.11 -0.22 11.99
C ALA A 71 2.74 -1.34 11.13
N PHE A 72 3.99 -1.15 10.66
CA PHE A 72 4.67 -2.06 9.71
C PHE A 72 5.83 -2.82 10.37
N VAL A 73 5.52 -3.62 11.38
CA VAL A 73 6.53 -4.44 12.07
C VAL A 73 7.24 -5.38 11.07
N GLY A 74 8.56 -5.37 11.09
CA GLY A 74 9.40 -6.14 10.16
C GLY A 74 9.84 -5.36 8.90
N HIS A 75 9.14 -4.28 8.53
CA HIS A 75 9.46 -3.40 7.38
C HIS A 75 9.37 -1.91 7.74
N ALA A 76 9.53 -1.62 9.03
CA ALA A 76 9.28 -0.30 9.61
C ALA A 76 10.02 0.85 8.92
N ASP A 77 11.35 0.71 8.77
CA ASP A 77 12.19 1.76 8.19
C ASP A 77 12.07 1.84 6.67
N GLU A 78 11.83 0.71 6.01
CA GLU A 78 11.60 0.66 4.55
C GLU A 78 10.35 1.43 4.18
N VAL A 79 9.22 1.17 4.88
CA VAL A 79 7.95 1.86 4.61
C VAL A 79 8.01 3.33 5.04
N ALA A 80 8.65 3.66 6.16
CA ALA A 80 8.82 5.04 6.56
C ALA A 80 9.70 5.82 5.56
N SER A 81 10.77 5.20 5.05
CA SER A 81 11.62 5.79 3.99
C SER A 81 10.84 5.95 2.69
N PHE A 82 10.00 5.00 2.34
CA PHE A 82 9.14 5.06 1.15
C PHE A 82 8.20 6.28 1.21
N VAL A 83 7.51 6.50 2.34
CA VAL A 83 6.68 7.71 2.53
C VAL A 83 7.46 8.98 2.28
N GLN A 84 8.70 9.09 2.80
CA GLN A 84 9.54 10.27 2.58
C GLN A 84 9.92 10.44 1.10
N ARG A 85 10.22 9.34 0.39
CA ARG A 85 10.54 9.38 -1.04
C ARG A 85 9.36 9.86 -1.88
N ILE A 86 8.14 9.42 -1.56
CA ILE A 86 6.94 9.92 -2.25
C ILE A 86 6.79 11.41 -2.01
N ARG A 87 6.92 11.91 -0.77
CA ARG A 87 6.85 13.35 -0.46
C ARG A 87 7.86 14.19 -1.23
N ALA A 88 9.06 13.65 -1.46
CA ALA A 88 10.13 14.32 -2.19
C ALA A 88 10.02 14.18 -3.72
N SER A 89 8.97 13.56 -4.24
CA SER A 89 8.80 13.27 -5.66
C SER A 89 7.62 14.02 -6.28
N GLU A 90 7.53 14.02 -7.61
CA GLU A 90 6.41 14.58 -8.38
C GLU A 90 5.10 13.77 -8.21
N GLN A 91 5.15 12.62 -7.55
CA GLN A 91 3.99 11.79 -7.27
C GLN A 91 3.21 12.25 -6.06
N PHE A 92 3.76 13.13 -5.24
CA PHE A 92 3.13 13.63 -4.03
C PHE A 92 1.96 14.55 -4.32
N ILE A 93 0.85 14.34 -3.60
CA ILE A 93 -0.36 15.15 -3.67
C ILE A 93 -0.71 15.57 -2.24
N PRO A 94 -0.36 16.80 -1.83
CA PRO A 94 -0.54 17.27 -0.44
C PRO A 94 -1.98 17.13 0.07
N GLU A 95 -2.97 17.39 -0.79
CA GLU A 95 -4.39 17.35 -0.45
C GLU A 95 -4.91 15.93 -0.21
N LEU A 96 -4.17 14.91 -0.68
CA LEU A 96 -4.50 13.49 -0.59
C LEU A 96 -3.55 12.70 0.34
N ALA A 97 -2.70 13.41 1.09
CA ALA A 97 -1.92 12.86 2.18
C ALA A 97 -2.59 13.27 3.50
N LEU A 98 -3.28 12.34 4.15
CA LEU A 98 -4.15 12.63 5.27
C LEU A 98 -3.67 11.98 6.57
N VAL A 99 -3.92 12.67 7.67
CA VAL A 99 -3.76 12.17 9.03
C VAL A 99 -5.10 12.09 9.75
N ALA A 100 -5.25 11.11 10.62
CA ALA A 100 -6.25 11.13 11.67
C ALA A 100 -5.58 11.53 13.00
N GLU A 101 -6.18 12.47 13.70
CA GLU A 101 -5.69 13.03 14.95
C GLU A 101 -6.75 12.94 16.04
N ASP A 102 -6.35 12.53 17.25
CA ASP A 102 -7.16 12.58 18.47
C ASP A 102 -6.47 13.44 19.54
N SER A 103 -6.97 13.46 20.75
CA SER A 103 -6.37 14.22 21.88
C SER A 103 -4.92 13.81 22.19
N SER A 104 -4.45 12.65 21.71
CA SER A 104 -3.07 12.16 21.86
C SER A 104 -2.16 12.56 20.69
N GLY A 105 -2.67 13.29 19.69
CA GLY A 105 -1.97 13.66 18.46
C GLY A 105 -2.31 12.77 17.27
N VAL A 106 -1.38 12.69 16.29
CA VAL A 106 -1.57 11.88 15.07
C VAL A 106 -1.56 10.38 15.41
N ILE A 107 -2.63 9.69 15.01
CA ILE A 107 -2.86 8.27 15.29
C ILE A 107 -2.92 7.38 14.04
N ALA A 108 -3.10 7.98 12.86
CA ALA A 108 -3.13 7.25 11.59
C ALA A 108 -2.71 8.16 10.43
N HIS A 109 -2.27 7.54 9.33
CA HIS A 109 -1.87 8.22 8.12
C HIS A 109 -2.26 7.40 6.90
N VAL A 110 -2.70 8.08 5.84
CA VAL A 110 -2.88 7.50 4.49
C VAL A 110 -2.36 8.51 3.46
N MET A 111 -1.81 8.00 2.38
CA MET A 111 -1.39 8.81 1.25
C MET A 111 -1.93 8.22 -0.04
N LEU A 112 -2.53 9.06 -0.90
CA LEU A 112 -2.71 8.74 -2.31
C LEU A 112 -1.63 9.45 -3.11
N SER A 113 -1.01 8.75 -4.04
CA SER A 113 0.06 9.29 -4.88
C SER A 113 -0.11 8.84 -6.33
N TRP A 114 0.57 9.51 -7.26
CA TRP A 114 0.49 9.14 -8.67
C TRP A 114 1.30 7.89 -9.00
N VAL A 115 0.70 7.01 -9.82
CA VAL A 115 1.38 5.94 -10.54
C VAL A 115 1.08 6.04 -12.03
N GLY A 116 2.01 5.59 -12.88
CA GLY A 116 1.84 5.61 -14.32
C GLY A 116 0.88 4.55 -14.82
N VAL A 117 0.24 4.82 -15.97
CA VAL A 117 -0.53 3.84 -16.76
C VAL A 117 -0.01 3.87 -18.19
N ALA A 118 0.55 2.76 -18.66
CA ALA A 118 0.99 2.61 -20.05
C ALA A 118 -0.08 1.87 -20.86
N GLY A 119 -0.49 2.47 -21.99
CA GLY A 119 -1.52 1.89 -22.87
C GLY A 119 -2.95 2.26 -22.56
N GLY A 120 -3.20 3.03 -21.48
CA GLY A 120 -4.52 3.57 -21.16
C GLY A 120 -4.77 4.96 -21.77
N SER A 121 -6.00 5.45 -21.66
CA SER A 121 -6.40 6.80 -22.10
C SER A 121 -5.80 7.92 -21.24
N ARG A 122 -5.38 7.61 -20.02
CA ARG A 122 -4.62 8.49 -19.14
C ARG A 122 -3.23 7.96 -18.90
N THR A 123 -2.28 8.85 -18.61
CA THR A 123 -0.89 8.49 -18.33
C THR A 123 -0.62 8.17 -16.85
N ARG A 124 -1.58 8.47 -15.96
CA ARG A 124 -1.47 8.24 -14.51
C ARG A 124 -2.82 8.08 -13.84
N ILE A 125 -2.83 7.37 -12.72
CA ILE A 125 -3.96 7.23 -11.79
C ILE A 125 -3.44 7.31 -10.35
N LEU A 126 -4.35 7.38 -9.38
CA LEU A 126 -4.00 7.35 -7.96
C LEU A 126 -3.68 5.93 -7.49
N ASN A 127 -2.72 5.83 -6.58
CA ASN A 127 -2.41 4.63 -5.81
C ASN A 127 -2.47 4.94 -4.31
N LEU A 128 -3.16 4.10 -3.54
CA LEU A 128 -3.24 4.21 -2.09
C LEU A 128 -1.98 3.58 -1.48
N THR A 129 -1.09 4.40 -0.92
CA THR A 129 0.22 3.95 -0.45
C THR A 129 0.86 4.91 0.56
N PRO A 130 1.26 4.46 1.73
CA PRO A 130 0.68 3.40 2.53
C PRO A 130 -0.50 3.90 3.36
N MET A 131 -1.24 2.97 3.98
CA MET A 131 -2.18 3.29 5.05
C MET A 131 -1.68 2.68 6.36
N SER A 132 -1.57 3.48 7.41
CA SER A 132 -1.07 3.08 8.72
C SER A 132 -1.98 3.58 9.84
N VAL A 133 -2.17 2.75 10.86
CA VAL A 133 -2.88 3.10 12.10
C VAL A 133 -2.05 2.63 13.26
N ARG A 134 -1.82 3.51 14.22
CA ARG A 134 -1.13 3.18 15.48
C ARG A 134 -1.73 1.93 16.12
N PRO A 135 -0.94 0.93 16.56
CA PRO A 135 -1.45 -0.36 17.03
C PRO A 135 -2.53 -0.29 18.09
N ASP A 136 -2.42 0.64 19.04
CA ASP A 136 -3.40 0.87 20.12
C ASP A 136 -4.67 1.60 19.66
N ARG A 137 -4.74 2.03 18.40
CA ARG A 137 -5.89 2.69 17.77
C ARG A 137 -6.47 1.89 16.60
N GLN A 138 -6.01 0.66 16.40
CA GLN A 138 -6.57 -0.23 15.38
C GLN A 138 -7.91 -0.81 15.81
N ARG A 139 -8.70 -1.28 14.82
CA ARG A 139 -10.00 -1.96 15.01
C ARG A 139 -11.12 -1.12 15.64
N ILE A 140 -10.95 0.20 15.75
CA ILE A 140 -11.98 1.14 16.22
C ILE A 140 -12.51 2.05 15.10
N GLY A 141 -12.33 1.64 13.82
CA GLY A 141 -12.88 2.34 12.65
C GLY A 141 -12.03 3.47 12.07
N VAL A 142 -10.94 3.91 12.72
CA VAL A 142 -10.09 5.04 12.26
C VAL A 142 -9.57 4.83 10.85
N GLY A 143 -8.98 3.66 10.54
CA GLY A 143 -8.47 3.38 9.21
C GLY A 143 -9.55 3.36 8.13
N ALA A 144 -10.74 2.84 8.46
CA ALA A 144 -11.87 2.82 7.51
C ALA A 144 -12.35 4.24 7.19
N ARG A 145 -12.47 5.10 8.19
CA ARG A 145 -12.85 6.50 8.00
C ARG A 145 -11.79 7.25 7.19
N LEU A 146 -10.51 7.04 7.50
CA LEU A 146 -9.40 7.70 6.82
C LEU A 146 -9.35 7.32 5.33
N ILE A 147 -9.56 6.03 4.99
CA ILE A 147 -9.68 5.59 3.59
C ILE A 147 -10.91 6.23 2.93
N GLY A 148 -12.06 6.26 3.62
CA GLY A 148 -13.28 6.88 3.08
C GLY A 148 -13.07 8.35 2.74
N ASP A 149 -12.44 9.13 3.63
CA ASP A 149 -12.14 10.54 3.39
C ASP A 149 -11.15 10.73 2.23
N ALA A 150 -10.13 9.87 2.13
CA ALA A 150 -9.17 9.93 1.02
C ALA A 150 -9.84 9.61 -0.33
N LEU A 151 -10.71 8.61 -0.39
CA LEU A 151 -11.47 8.26 -1.60
C LEU A 151 -12.47 9.37 -1.98
N GLY A 152 -13.17 9.95 -1.01
CA GLY A 152 -14.07 11.09 -1.25
C GLY A 152 -13.34 12.30 -1.85
N ARG A 153 -12.19 12.66 -1.30
CA ARG A 153 -11.35 13.74 -1.86
C ARG A 153 -10.82 13.43 -3.25
N ALA A 154 -10.44 12.17 -3.52
CA ALA A 154 -10.05 11.75 -4.86
C ALA A 154 -11.19 11.91 -5.87
N GLU A 155 -12.41 11.57 -5.47
CA GLU A 155 -13.61 11.72 -6.31
C GLU A 155 -13.97 13.19 -6.52
N GLU A 156 -13.91 14.02 -5.48
CA GLU A 156 -14.10 15.49 -5.57
C GLU A 156 -13.04 16.15 -6.47
N ALA A 157 -11.82 15.63 -6.50
CA ALA A 157 -10.76 16.08 -7.41
C ALA A 157 -10.97 15.61 -8.86
N GLY A 158 -12.02 14.82 -9.15
CA GLY A 158 -12.32 14.31 -10.49
C GLY A 158 -11.42 13.16 -10.93
N GLU A 159 -10.80 12.47 -9.99
CA GLU A 159 -9.98 11.32 -10.33
C GLU A 159 -10.85 10.10 -10.69
N PRO A 160 -10.47 9.33 -11.73
CA PRO A 160 -11.32 8.26 -12.22
C PRO A 160 -11.16 6.94 -11.46
N ALA A 161 -10.02 6.72 -10.83
CA ALA A 161 -9.72 5.47 -10.15
C ALA A 161 -8.64 5.62 -9.08
N VAL A 162 -8.72 4.77 -8.08
CA VAL A 162 -7.67 4.58 -7.07
C VAL A 162 -7.29 3.11 -7.06
N MET A 163 -6.00 2.84 -7.21
CA MET A 163 -5.44 1.50 -7.12
C MET A 163 -4.94 1.22 -5.70
N VAL A 164 -4.84 -0.04 -5.34
CA VAL A 164 -4.17 -0.49 -4.12
C VAL A 164 -3.56 -1.87 -4.31
N GLU A 165 -2.39 -2.08 -3.74
CA GLU A 165 -1.89 -3.41 -3.40
C GLU A 165 -2.17 -3.64 -1.92
N GLY A 166 -3.09 -4.55 -1.63
CA GLY A 166 -3.55 -4.66 -0.26
C GLY A 166 -4.19 -6.00 0.08
N ILE A 167 -4.66 -6.09 1.30
CA ILE A 167 -5.24 -7.31 1.85
C ILE A 167 -6.58 -7.60 1.16
N PRO A 168 -6.72 -8.74 0.44
CA PRO A 168 -7.94 -9.07 -0.31
C PRO A 168 -9.21 -9.10 0.55
N ALA A 169 -9.10 -9.46 1.83
CA ALA A 169 -10.21 -9.49 2.77
C ALA A 169 -10.58 -8.10 3.36
N TYR A 170 -9.78 -7.07 3.09
CA TYR A 170 -9.97 -5.74 3.70
C TYR A 170 -10.54 -4.70 2.75
N TYR A 171 -9.96 -4.54 1.57
CA TYR A 171 -10.27 -3.43 0.66
C TYR A 171 -11.61 -3.53 -0.08
N PRO A 172 -12.19 -4.72 -0.36
CA PRO A 172 -13.49 -4.81 -1.02
C PRO A 172 -14.65 -4.10 -0.30
N ARG A 173 -14.56 -3.93 1.03
CA ARG A 173 -15.56 -3.15 1.81
C ARG A 173 -15.64 -1.68 1.44
N PHE A 174 -14.59 -1.14 0.79
CA PHE A 174 -14.54 0.23 0.26
C PHE A 174 -14.89 0.29 -1.23
N GLY A 175 -15.28 -0.84 -1.83
CA GLY A 175 -15.59 -0.97 -3.23
C GLY A 175 -14.38 -1.15 -4.14
N PHE A 176 -13.23 -1.57 -3.59
CA PHE A 176 -12.14 -2.07 -4.39
C PHE A 176 -12.49 -3.46 -4.94
N GLU A 177 -12.14 -3.70 -6.18
CA GLU A 177 -12.31 -4.96 -6.89
C GLU A 177 -11.00 -5.37 -7.57
N GLN A 178 -10.88 -6.62 -7.95
CA GLN A 178 -9.69 -7.13 -8.62
C GLN A 178 -9.43 -6.35 -9.92
N ALA A 179 -8.19 -5.92 -10.15
CA ALA A 179 -7.84 -5.00 -11.23
C ALA A 179 -7.68 -5.70 -12.59
N SER A 180 -7.20 -6.94 -12.61
CA SER A 180 -6.92 -7.69 -13.85
C SER A 180 -8.17 -7.92 -14.71
N PRO A 181 -9.37 -8.28 -14.16
CA PRO A 181 -10.57 -8.42 -14.97
C PRO A 181 -11.02 -7.13 -15.65
N LEU A 182 -10.57 -5.98 -15.13
CA LEU A 182 -10.86 -4.66 -15.70
C LEU A 182 -9.80 -4.21 -16.72
N GLY A 183 -8.82 -5.08 -17.05
CA GLY A 183 -7.79 -4.81 -18.05
C GLY A 183 -6.54 -4.10 -17.49
N PHE A 184 -6.44 -3.88 -16.20
CA PHE A 184 -5.18 -3.41 -15.60
C PHE A 184 -4.15 -4.54 -15.53
N ILE A 185 -2.91 -4.21 -15.82
CA ILE A 185 -1.79 -5.15 -15.77
C ILE A 185 -0.89 -4.75 -14.60
N SER A 186 -0.65 -5.69 -13.71
CA SER A 186 0.21 -5.49 -12.52
C SER A 186 1.61 -4.99 -12.91
N PRO A 187 2.18 -4.06 -12.15
CA PRO A 187 3.53 -3.55 -12.39
C PRO A 187 4.60 -4.62 -12.16
N HIS A 188 4.33 -5.61 -11.31
CA HIS A 188 5.30 -6.63 -10.98
C HIS A 188 4.66 -8.04 -10.85
N PRO A 189 5.30 -9.10 -11.41
CA PRO A 189 4.74 -10.44 -11.42
C PRO A 189 4.65 -11.12 -10.04
N LYS A 190 5.33 -10.59 -9.02
CA LYS A 190 5.25 -11.11 -7.66
C LYS A 190 4.03 -10.60 -6.86
N ILE A 191 3.32 -9.60 -7.38
CA ILE A 191 2.10 -9.10 -6.75
C ILE A 191 0.99 -10.11 -7.01
N PRO A 192 0.39 -10.71 -5.96
CA PRO A 192 -0.73 -11.61 -6.13
C PRO A 192 -1.91 -10.91 -6.79
N ASP A 193 -2.57 -11.58 -7.72
CA ASP A 193 -3.64 -10.98 -8.52
C ASP A 193 -4.85 -10.55 -7.66
N ASP A 194 -5.13 -11.27 -6.59
CA ASP A 194 -6.18 -10.93 -5.62
C ASP A 194 -5.81 -9.75 -4.69
N ALA A 195 -4.52 -9.44 -4.56
CA ALA A 195 -4.03 -8.28 -3.82
C ALA A 195 -3.94 -7.01 -4.69
N PHE A 196 -3.98 -7.17 -6.03
CA PHE A 196 -3.93 -6.09 -7.00
C PHE A 196 -5.36 -5.62 -7.33
N MET A 197 -5.78 -4.54 -6.70
CA MET A 197 -7.16 -4.08 -6.73
C MET A 197 -7.27 -2.62 -7.18
N VAL A 198 -8.44 -2.28 -7.73
CA VAL A 198 -8.79 -0.92 -8.14
C VAL A 198 -10.18 -0.54 -7.63
N LYS A 199 -10.34 0.68 -7.18
CA LYS A 199 -11.63 1.33 -6.92
C LYS A 199 -11.94 2.24 -8.09
N ARG A 200 -13.04 1.96 -8.80
CA ARG A 200 -13.60 2.86 -9.82
C ARG A 200 -14.33 4.01 -9.14
N LEU A 201 -14.03 5.24 -9.54
CA LEU A 201 -14.70 6.47 -9.13
C LEU A 201 -15.63 6.96 -10.26
N LEU A 202 -16.37 8.04 -10.04
CA LEU A 202 -17.38 8.54 -10.98
C LEU A 202 -16.85 8.81 -12.40
N GLY A 203 -15.60 9.21 -12.52
CA GLY A 203 -14.95 9.50 -13.82
C GLY A 203 -14.34 8.29 -14.54
N TYR A 204 -14.58 7.06 -14.03
CA TYR A 204 -13.98 5.87 -14.63
C TYR A 204 -14.54 5.53 -15.99
N THR A 205 -13.64 5.21 -16.93
CA THR A 205 -13.98 4.64 -18.24
C THR A 205 -13.08 3.43 -18.53
N PRO A 206 -13.55 2.38 -19.24
CA PRO A 206 -12.78 1.15 -19.46
C PRO A 206 -11.45 1.34 -20.21
N ASP A 207 -11.35 2.37 -21.04
CA ASP A 207 -10.14 2.73 -21.81
C ASP A 207 -9.02 3.32 -20.92
N LEU A 208 -9.31 3.57 -19.65
CA LEU A 208 -8.33 3.93 -18.63
C LEU A 208 -7.34 2.78 -18.35
N ALA A 209 -7.78 1.53 -18.51
CA ALA A 209 -6.99 0.35 -18.15
C ALA A 209 -5.73 0.23 -19.00
N GLY A 210 -4.69 -0.30 -18.38
CA GLY A 210 -3.38 -0.49 -19.01
C GLY A 210 -2.37 -1.04 -18.01
N ARG A 211 -1.10 -1.09 -18.40
CA ARG A 211 -0.03 -1.54 -17.51
C ARG A 211 0.29 -0.45 -16.50
N ILE A 212 0.26 -0.80 -15.23
CA ILE A 212 0.72 0.08 -14.17
C ILE A 212 2.24 0.18 -14.22
N VAL A 213 2.74 1.40 -14.07
CA VAL A 213 4.16 1.72 -14.07
C VAL A 213 4.48 2.45 -12.77
N TYR A 214 5.30 1.81 -11.93
CA TYR A 214 5.75 2.45 -10.71
C TYR A 214 6.84 3.48 -11.01
N PRO A 215 6.75 4.68 -10.44
CA PRO A 215 7.82 5.66 -10.51
C PRO A 215 9.01 5.25 -9.62
N ALA A 216 10.18 5.82 -9.86
CA ALA A 216 11.43 5.50 -9.13
C ALA A 216 11.32 5.63 -7.59
N ALA A 217 10.39 6.45 -7.09
CA ALA A 217 10.13 6.53 -5.66
C ALA A 217 9.69 5.18 -5.05
N PHE A 218 9.12 4.27 -5.86
CA PHE A 218 8.67 2.94 -5.47
C PHE A 218 9.77 1.89 -5.44
N ASP A 219 10.96 2.15 -6.04
CA ASP A 219 12.10 1.22 -6.04
C ASP A 219 12.55 0.82 -4.62
N ALA A 220 12.22 1.65 -3.62
CA ALA A 220 12.47 1.35 -2.22
C ALA A 220 11.73 0.11 -1.70
N LEU A 221 10.69 -0.34 -2.40
CA LEU A 221 9.87 -1.49 -2.02
C LEU A 221 10.44 -2.82 -2.55
N GLY A 222 11.55 -2.81 -3.31
CA GLY A 222 12.26 -4.01 -3.76
C GLY A 222 11.54 -4.82 -4.85
N TYR A 223 10.74 -4.14 -5.68
CA TYR A 223 10.12 -4.74 -6.86
C TYR A 223 11.12 -4.95 -8.00
#